data_fc3947cba64f3f4e6cc2afe54e3718b3
#
_entry.id   fc3947cba64f3f4e6cc2afe54e3718b3
#
_cell.length_a   1.000
_cell.length_b   1.000
_cell.length_c   1.000
_cell.angle_alpha   90.00
_cell.angle_beta   90.00
_cell.angle_gamma   90.00
#
_symmetry.space_group_name_H-M   'P 1'
#
loop_
_entity.id
_entity.type
_entity.pdbx_description
1 polymer ?
#
loop_
_entity_poly.entity_id
_entity_poly.type
_entity_poly.pdbx_seq_one_letter_code
_entity_poly.pdbx_strand_id
1 'polypeptide(L)'
;MTDAVFANQTPVLSAPRRLRLPNRRRAFALALGGALLLAAVVVAGLMAGPAAQATDFAAKSLPPSLSHPFGTDWMGRDMLLRTLAGLSTSMLVGLMAAVASSLIALALAAAAALGPRWADHAVSWLIDLMMGIPHIVLLILISYALGKGFWGVTIGVALTHWPSLARILRAEILQCA
;
A
#
# COMPACT_ATOMS: atom_id res chain seq x y z
N MET A 1 -9.13 -20.99 56.42
CA MET A 1 -8.02 -20.00 56.55
C MET A 1 -7.41 -19.73 55.15
N THR A 2 -8.29 -19.57 54.12
CA THR A 2 -7.89 -19.47 52.71
C THR A 2 -8.62 -18.35 51.93
N ASP A 3 -9.41 -17.49 52.62
CA ASP A 3 -10.25 -16.48 51.93
C ASP A 3 -9.68 -15.05 51.93
N ALA A 4 -8.43 -14.85 52.39
CA ALA A 4 -7.83 -13.51 52.55
C ALA A 4 -6.87 -13.08 51.45
N VAL A 5 -6.61 -13.90 50.41
CA VAL A 5 -5.58 -13.64 49.41
C VAL A 5 -6.12 -12.96 48.14
N PHE A 6 -7.45 -12.95 47.92
CA PHE A 6 -8.02 -12.38 46.68
C PHE A 6 -8.64 -10.98 46.80
N ALA A 7 -8.47 -10.32 47.96
CA ALA A 7 -9.19 -9.09 48.26
C ALA A 7 -8.48 -7.78 47.87
N ASN A 8 -7.41 -7.77 47.08
CA ASN A 8 -6.73 -6.52 46.78
C ASN A 8 -6.12 -6.42 45.37
N GLN A 9 -6.86 -6.84 44.34
CA GLN A 9 -6.55 -6.46 42.97
C GLN A 9 -7.70 -5.59 42.42
N THR A 10 -7.80 -4.36 42.92
CA THR A 10 -8.55 -3.34 42.20
C THR A 10 -7.76 -3.08 40.89
N PRO A 11 -8.35 -3.31 39.70
CA PRO A 11 -7.68 -2.93 38.46
C PRO A 11 -7.47 -1.43 38.52
N VAL A 12 -6.20 -1.00 38.58
CA VAL A 12 -5.82 0.39 38.35
C VAL A 12 -6.21 0.72 36.92
N LEU A 13 -7.44 1.19 36.73
CA LEU A 13 -7.87 1.81 35.47
C LEU A 13 -6.96 3.01 35.26
N SER A 14 -5.86 2.78 34.54
CA SER A 14 -5.00 3.87 34.07
C SER A 14 -5.90 4.86 33.31
N ALA A 15 -5.98 6.08 33.84
CA ALA A 15 -6.77 7.15 33.24
C ALA A 15 -6.43 7.22 31.74
N PRO A 16 -7.43 7.32 30.85
CA PRO A 16 -7.18 7.36 29.43
C PRO A 16 -6.20 8.50 29.15
N ARG A 17 -5.03 8.15 28.64
CA ARG A 17 -3.99 9.08 28.24
C ARG A 17 -4.62 10.02 27.23
N ARG A 18 -4.97 11.24 27.65
CA ARG A 18 -5.52 12.25 26.74
C ARG A 18 -4.49 12.44 25.62
N LEU A 19 -4.71 11.80 24.49
CA LEU A 19 -3.98 12.06 23.26
C LEU A 19 -4.18 13.55 22.96
N ARG A 20 -3.13 14.35 23.15
CA ARG A 20 -3.12 15.74 22.68
C ARG A 20 -3.24 15.63 21.17
N LEU A 21 -4.43 15.89 20.66
CA LEU A 21 -4.66 15.99 19.23
C LEU A 21 -3.67 17.02 18.69
N PRO A 22 -2.83 16.65 17.72
CA PRO A 22 -1.92 17.59 17.10
C PRO A 22 -2.75 18.75 16.56
N ASN A 23 -2.24 19.99 16.72
CA ASN A 23 -2.92 21.16 16.21
C ASN A 23 -3.32 20.90 14.75
N ARG A 24 -4.62 20.92 14.44
CA ARG A 24 -5.21 20.52 13.15
C ARG A 24 -4.45 21.15 11.95
N ARG A 25 -4.00 22.39 12.13
CA ARG A 25 -3.20 23.09 11.11
C ARG A 25 -1.83 22.44 10.90
N ARG A 26 -1.16 22.00 11.99
CA ARG A 26 0.15 21.30 11.89
C ARG A 26 0.00 19.92 11.26
N ALA A 27 -1.04 19.18 11.64
CA ALA A 27 -1.32 17.87 11.03
C ALA A 27 -1.59 18.00 9.54
N PHE A 28 -2.39 18.99 9.13
CA PHE A 28 -2.67 19.29 7.74
C PHE A 28 -1.40 19.72 6.97
N ALA A 29 -0.58 20.60 7.55
CA ALA A 29 0.66 21.04 6.93
C ALA A 29 1.66 19.89 6.74
N LEU A 30 1.77 18.99 7.74
CA LEU A 30 2.63 17.80 7.62
C LEU A 30 2.12 16.82 6.56
N ALA A 31 0.79 16.60 6.51
CA ALA A 31 0.19 15.73 5.48
C ALA A 31 0.39 16.31 4.08
N LEU A 32 0.17 17.62 3.91
CA LEU A 32 0.39 18.31 2.64
C LEU A 32 1.87 18.27 2.23
N GLY A 33 2.80 18.55 3.17
CA GLY A 33 4.23 18.48 2.93
C GLY A 33 4.68 17.07 2.51
N GLY A 34 4.16 16.04 3.18
CA GLY A 34 4.40 14.65 2.80
C GLY A 34 3.87 14.30 1.41
N ALA A 35 2.65 14.73 1.09
CA ALA A 35 2.06 14.50 -0.22
C ALA A 35 2.84 15.21 -1.34
N LEU A 36 3.27 16.45 -1.10
CA LEU A 36 4.11 17.20 -2.05
C LEU A 36 5.48 16.54 -2.25
N LEU A 37 6.10 16.04 -1.19
CA LEU A 37 7.35 15.30 -1.28
C LEU A 37 7.21 14.03 -2.13
N LEU A 38 6.16 13.24 -1.88
CA LEU A 38 5.86 12.04 -2.66
C LEU A 38 5.61 12.39 -4.12
N ALA A 39 4.83 13.42 -4.40
CA ALA A 39 4.59 13.90 -5.76
C ALA A 39 5.88 14.34 -6.46
N ALA A 40 6.76 15.06 -5.75
CA ALA A 40 8.06 15.48 -6.28
C ALA A 40 8.94 14.29 -6.63
N VAL A 41 8.98 13.25 -5.79
CA VAL A 41 9.73 12.01 -6.07
C VAL A 41 9.18 11.30 -7.30
N VAL A 42 7.85 11.20 -7.45
CA VAL A 42 7.22 10.59 -8.63
C VAL A 42 7.59 11.36 -9.89
N VAL A 43 7.45 12.68 -9.87
CA VAL A 43 7.78 13.53 -11.03
C VAL A 43 9.28 13.42 -11.39
N ALA A 44 10.17 13.53 -10.38
CA ALA A 44 11.61 13.40 -10.59
C ALA A 44 11.98 12.02 -11.18
N GLY A 45 11.37 10.94 -10.69
CA GLY A 45 11.61 9.59 -11.19
C GLY A 45 11.08 9.37 -12.60
N LEU A 46 9.93 9.94 -12.96
CA LEU A 46 9.40 9.90 -14.32
C LEU A 46 10.33 10.66 -15.32
N MET A 47 10.81 11.83 -14.90
CA MET A 47 11.76 12.62 -15.72
C MET A 47 13.12 11.93 -15.85
N ALA A 48 13.56 11.24 -14.79
CA ALA A 48 14.82 10.49 -14.78
C ALA A 48 14.76 9.19 -15.59
N GLY A 49 13.57 8.65 -15.87
CA GLY A 49 13.37 7.33 -16.47
C GLY A 49 14.23 7.04 -17.71
N PRO A 50 14.25 7.87 -18.74
CA PRO A 50 15.11 7.67 -19.92
C PRO A 50 16.60 7.69 -19.57
N ALA A 51 17.05 8.65 -18.76
CA ALA A 51 18.44 8.77 -18.34
C ALA A 51 18.89 7.64 -17.39
N ALA A 52 17.96 7.12 -16.57
CA ALA A 52 18.22 6.00 -15.68
C ALA A 52 18.54 4.68 -16.39
N GLN A 53 18.16 4.56 -17.66
CA GLN A 53 18.42 3.38 -18.51
C GLN A 53 19.61 3.58 -19.46
N ALA A 54 20.10 4.81 -19.61
CA ALA A 54 21.24 5.11 -20.47
C ALA A 54 22.49 4.39 -19.94
N THR A 55 23.17 3.64 -20.83
CA THR A 55 24.38 2.89 -20.50
C THR A 55 25.61 3.66 -20.97
N ASP A 56 26.61 3.82 -20.11
CA ASP A 56 27.90 4.38 -20.42
C ASP A 56 29.01 3.48 -19.88
N PHE A 57 29.52 2.62 -20.75
CA PHE A 57 30.57 1.67 -20.36
C PHE A 57 31.90 2.34 -19.93
N ALA A 58 32.12 3.61 -20.29
CA ALA A 58 33.28 4.36 -19.83
C ALA A 58 33.15 4.73 -18.33
N ALA A 59 31.93 4.89 -17.86
CA ALA A 59 31.60 5.20 -16.45
C ALA A 59 31.26 3.97 -15.61
N LYS A 60 31.75 2.78 -15.96
CA LYS A 60 31.44 1.52 -15.30
C LYS A 60 31.97 1.47 -13.86
N SER A 61 31.06 1.09 -12.90
CA SER A 61 31.41 0.81 -11.51
C SER A 61 32.18 1.95 -10.81
N LEU A 62 31.85 3.19 -11.13
CA LEU A 62 32.44 4.34 -10.45
C LEU A 62 31.92 4.46 -9.01
N PRO A 63 32.78 4.83 -8.06
CA PRO A 63 32.38 5.12 -6.69
C PRO A 63 31.51 6.39 -6.63
N PRO A 64 30.81 6.62 -5.51
CA PRO A 64 30.07 7.85 -5.28
C PRO A 64 30.93 9.10 -5.47
N SER A 65 30.40 10.08 -6.22
CA SER A 65 31.05 11.35 -6.55
C SER A 65 30.02 12.48 -6.69
N LEU A 66 30.45 13.71 -6.88
CA LEU A 66 29.55 14.84 -7.11
C LEU A 66 28.75 14.71 -8.42
N SER A 67 29.32 14.06 -9.44
CA SER A 67 28.63 13.78 -10.71
C SER A 67 27.70 12.56 -10.63
N HIS A 68 28.04 11.60 -9.80
CA HIS A 68 27.26 10.37 -9.56
C HIS A 68 27.13 10.13 -8.05
N PRO A 69 26.15 10.78 -7.35
CA PRO A 69 26.06 10.74 -5.89
C PRO A 69 25.96 9.34 -5.30
N PHE A 70 25.34 8.40 -6.01
CA PHE A 70 25.24 6.99 -5.61
C PHE A 70 26.15 6.06 -6.43
N GLY A 71 27.11 6.65 -7.18
CA GLY A 71 27.97 5.90 -8.09
C GLY A 71 27.23 5.37 -9.32
N THR A 72 27.90 4.48 -10.05
CA THR A 72 27.36 3.84 -11.25
C THR A 72 27.39 2.32 -11.13
N ASP A 73 26.50 1.65 -11.87
CA ASP A 73 26.47 0.19 -11.88
C ASP A 73 27.50 -0.41 -12.88
N TRP A 74 27.48 -1.74 -13.03
CA TRP A 74 28.37 -2.45 -13.96
C TRP A 74 28.12 -2.14 -15.44
N MET A 75 27.01 -1.48 -15.78
CA MET A 75 26.69 -0.97 -17.12
C MET A 75 26.96 0.53 -17.27
N GLY A 76 27.49 1.19 -16.21
CA GLY A 76 27.75 2.64 -16.21
C GLY A 76 26.50 3.50 -16.00
N ARG A 77 25.38 2.91 -15.55
CA ARG A 77 24.13 3.66 -15.33
C ARG A 77 24.17 4.33 -13.96
N ASP A 78 23.68 5.56 -13.87
CA ASP A 78 23.62 6.32 -12.63
C ASP A 78 22.64 5.67 -11.63
N MET A 79 23.14 5.32 -10.45
CA MET A 79 22.36 4.64 -9.43
C MET A 79 21.35 5.54 -8.75
N LEU A 80 21.57 6.86 -8.66
CA LEU A 80 20.59 7.80 -8.12
C LEU A 80 19.37 7.90 -9.05
N LEU A 81 19.61 8.09 -10.36
CA LEU A 81 18.53 8.16 -11.35
C LEU A 81 17.73 6.86 -11.40
N ARG A 82 18.40 5.72 -11.31
CA ARG A 82 17.75 4.40 -11.25
C ARG A 82 16.90 4.23 -9.98
N THR A 83 17.40 4.69 -8.85
CA THR A 83 16.65 4.64 -7.58
C THR A 83 15.39 5.51 -7.67
N LEU A 84 15.50 6.73 -8.20
CA LEU A 84 14.35 7.62 -8.38
C LEU A 84 13.32 7.03 -9.36
N ALA A 85 13.76 6.48 -10.49
CA ALA A 85 12.88 5.84 -11.46
C ALA A 85 12.18 4.60 -10.89
N GLY A 86 12.91 3.75 -10.13
CA GLY A 86 12.34 2.61 -9.44
C GLY A 86 11.33 3.00 -8.36
N LEU A 87 11.64 4.04 -7.58
CA LEU A 87 10.76 4.54 -6.53
C LEU A 87 9.47 5.12 -7.11
N SER A 88 9.56 5.90 -8.20
CA SER A 88 8.37 6.44 -8.88
C SER A 88 7.49 5.32 -9.43
N THR A 89 8.07 4.29 -10.04
CA THR A 89 7.35 3.13 -10.55
C THR A 89 6.62 2.39 -9.42
N SER A 90 7.29 2.16 -8.30
CA SER A 90 6.68 1.50 -7.12
C SER A 90 5.52 2.31 -6.54
N MET A 91 5.66 3.64 -6.46
CA MET A 91 4.60 4.54 -5.99
C MET A 91 3.40 4.54 -6.93
N LEU A 92 3.62 4.55 -8.25
CA LEU A 92 2.54 4.49 -9.23
C LEU A 92 1.80 3.15 -9.17
N VAL A 93 2.51 2.03 -9.10
CA VAL A 93 1.90 0.69 -8.91
C VAL A 93 1.05 0.69 -7.65
N GLY A 94 1.60 1.13 -6.52
CA GLY A 94 0.90 1.15 -5.24
C GLY A 94 -0.36 2.03 -5.27
N LEU A 95 -0.25 3.24 -5.82
CA LEU A 95 -1.37 4.18 -5.92
C LEU A 95 -2.49 3.65 -6.83
N MET A 96 -2.13 3.19 -8.02
CA MET A 96 -3.12 2.65 -8.97
C MET A 96 -3.80 1.39 -8.42
N ALA A 97 -3.03 0.49 -7.82
CA ALA A 97 -3.57 -0.70 -7.19
C ALA A 97 -4.48 -0.36 -6.00
N ALA A 98 -4.10 0.61 -5.16
CA ALA A 98 -4.92 1.05 -4.04
C ALA A 98 -6.24 1.66 -4.49
N VAL A 99 -6.23 2.53 -5.51
CA VAL A 99 -7.46 3.12 -6.07
C VAL A 99 -8.36 2.02 -6.65
N ALA A 100 -7.82 1.15 -7.50
CA ALA A 100 -8.58 0.07 -8.11
C ALA A 100 -9.16 -0.90 -7.06
N SER A 101 -8.34 -1.33 -6.10
CA SER A 101 -8.76 -2.20 -5.00
C SER A 101 -9.85 -1.56 -4.13
N SER A 102 -9.72 -0.25 -3.84
CA SER A 102 -10.72 0.47 -3.05
C SER A 102 -12.07 0.60 -3.78
N LEU A 103 -12.05 0.85 -5.09
CA LEU A 103 -13.27 0.90 -5.89
C LEU A 103 -13.98 -0.46 -5.95
N ILE A 104 -13.22 -1.54 -6.18
CA ILE A 104 -13.75 -2.91 -6.15
C ILE A 104 -14.35 -3.23 -4.77
N ALA A 105 -13.60 -2.95 -3.71
CA ALA A 105 -14.04 -3.20 -2.34
C ALA A 105 -15.32 -2.43 -1.99
N LEU A 106 -15.39 -1.15 -2.35
CA LEU A 106 -16.56 -0.31 -2.09
C LEU A 106 -17.79 -0.81 -2.86
N ALA A 107 -17.63 -1.14 -4.14
CA ALA A 107 -18.73 -1.65 -4.96
C ALA A 107 -19.29 -2.99 -4.41
N LEU A 108 -18.40 -3.93 -4.06
CA LEU A 108 -18.79 -5.22 -3.53
C LEU A 108 -19.36 -5.12 -2.10
N ALA A 109 -18.78 -4.28 -1.25
CA ALA A 109 -19.29 -4.05 0.10
C ALA A 109 -20.69 -3.40 0.06
N ALA A 110 -20.91 -2.42 -0.80
CA ALA A 110 -22.22 -1.80 -0.99
C ALA A 110 -23.25 -2.80 -1.54
N ALA A 111 -22.87 -3.61 -2.53
CA ALA A 111 -23.74 -4.66 -3.06
C ALA A 111 -24.12 -5.70 -2.00
N ALA A 112 -23.19 -6.07 -1.13
CA ALA A 112 -23.45 -7.03 -0.04
C ALA A 112 -24.32 -6.42 1.07
N ALA A 113 -24.08 -5.17 1.46
CA ALA A 113 -24.77 -4.55 2.59
C ALA A 113 -26.17 -4.01 2.23
N LEU A 114 -26.34 -3.47 1.02
CA LEU A 114 -27.58 -2.83 0.57
C LEU A 114 -28.41 -3.71 -0.38
N GLY A 115 -27.82 -4.79 -0.88
CA GLY A 115 -28.45 -5.69 -1.85
C GLY A 115 -29.30 -6.80 -1.18
N PRO A 116 -29.87 -7.68 -2.01
CA PRO A 116 -30.59 -8.84 -1.52
C PRO A 116 -29.65 -9.84 -0.83
N ARG A 117 -30.22 -10.69 0.05
CA ARG A 117 -29.45 -11.67 0.82
C ARG A 117 -28.52 -12.56 -0.01
N TRP A 118 -28.90 -12.89 -1.23
CA TRP A 118 -28.04 -13.68 -2.11
C TRP A 118 -26.76 -12.94 -2.51
N ALA A 119 -26.81 -11.60 -2.68
CA ALA A 119 -25.63 -10.80 -2.98
C ALA A 119 -24.64 -10.80 -1.79
N ASP A 120 -25.16 -10.71 -0.57
CA ASP A 120 -24.34 -10.82 0.64
C ASP A 120 -23.64 -12.18 0.75
N HIS A 121 -24.36 -13.27 0.52
CA HIS A 121 -23.78 -14.61 0.51
C HIS A 121 -22.73 -14.79 -0.59
N ALA A 122 -23.01 -14.28 -1.79
CA ALA A 122 -22.08 -14.38 -2.92
C ALA A 122 -20.77 -13.60 -2.68
N VAL A 123 -20.88 -12.36 -2.17
CA VAL A 123 -19.70 -11.54 -1.87
C VAL A 123 -18.91 -12.13 -0.71
N SER A 124 -19.58 -12.61 0.35
CA SER A 124 -18.90 -13.27 1.47
C SER A 124 -18.17 -14.53 1.02
N TRP A 125 -18.80 -15.37 0.21
CA TRP A 125 -18.16 -16.54 -0.38
C TRP A 125 -16.93 -16.18 -1.22
N LEU A 126 -17.04 -15.13 -2.05
CA LEU A 126 -15.92 -14.67 -2.87
C LEU A 126 -14.76 -14.14 -2.03
N ILE A 127 -15.05 -13.40 -0.95
CA ILE A 127 -14.04 -12.96 0.01
C ILE A 127 -13.33 -14.15 0.63
N ASP A 128 -14.09 -15.16 1.10
CA ASP A 128 -13.50 -16.34 1.76
C ASP A 128 -12.67 -17.18 0.78
N LEU A 129 -13.13 -17.30 -0.47
CA LEU A 129 -12.37 -17.95 -1.54
C LEU A 129 -11.03 -17.26 -1.78
N MET A 130 -11.03 -15.94 -1.94
CA MET A 130 -9.82 -15.14 -2.18
C MET A 130 -8.87 -15.16 -0.99
N MET A 131 -9.38 -15.17 0.23
CA MET A 131 -8.58 -15.24 1.45
C MET A 131 -8.08 -16.65 1.78
N GLY A 132 -8.70 -17.69 1.22
CA GLY A 132 -8.25 -19.08 1.34
C GLY A 132 -6.99 -19.41 0.55
N ILE A 133 -6.65 -18.60 -0.46
CA ILE A 133 -5.45 -18.77 -1.27
C ILE A 133 -4.31 -17.94 -0.66
N PRO A 134 -3.09 -18.49 -0.49
CA PRO A 134 -1.95 -17.70 -0.05
C PRO A 134 -1.75 -16.47 -0.93
N HIS A 135 -1.86 -15.28 -0.33
CA HIS A 135 -1.88 -13.99 -1.04
C HIS A 135 -0.74 -13.81 -2.03
N ILE A 136 0.50 -14.14 -1.63
CA ILE A 136 1.69 -13.99 -2.48
C ILE A 136 1.60 -14.92 -3.69
N VAL A 137 1.11 -16.15 -3.52
CA VAL A 137 0.97 -17.13 -4.60
C VAL A 137 -0.03 -16.63 -5.64
N LEU A 138 -1.18 -16.14 -5.19
CA LEU A 138 -2.21 -15.58 -6.07
C LEU A 138 -1.70 -14.36 -6.84
N LEU A 139 -0.98 -13.45 -6.16
CA LEU A 139 -0.38 -12.27 -6.78
C LEU A 139 0.62 -12.66 -7.88
N ILE A 140 1.51 -13.60 -7.60
CA ILE A 140 2.51 -14.09 -8.59
C ILE A 140 1.79 -14.72 -9.78
N LEU A 141 0.79 -15.56 -9.53
CA LEU A 141 0.04 -16.25 -10.58
C LEU A 141 -0.66 -15.25 -11.51
N ILE A 142 -1.37 -14.27 -10.96
CA ILE A 142 -2.06 -13.23 -11.73
C ILE A 142 -1.05 -12.38 -12.50
N SER A 143 0.02 -11.93 -11.84
CA SER A 143 1.05 -11.12 -12.48
C SER A 143 1.75 -11.85 -13.63
N TYR A 144 1.96 -13.16 -13.48
CA TYR A 144 2.54 -13.99 -14.53
C TYR A 144 1.58 -14.20 -15.70
N ALA A 145 0.30 -14.48 -15.42
CA ALA A 145 -0.73 -14.73 -16.42
C ALA A 145 -1.04 -13.49 -17.28
N LEU A 146 -0.97 -12.29 -16.69
CA LEU A 146 -1.23 -11.02 -17.37
C LEU A 146 0.01 -10.42 -18.07
N GLY A 147 1.13 -11.11 -18.01
CA GLY A 147 2.40 -10.62 -18.53
C GLY A 147 3.23 -9.89 -17.47
N LYS A 148 4.51 -10.28 -17.40
CA LYS A 148 5.47 -9.72 -16.46
C LYS A 148 5.66 -8.22 -16.73
N GLY A 149 5.47 -7.39 -15.72
CA GLY A 149 5.71 -5.95 -15.82
C GLY A 149 4.75 -5.11 -14.99
N PHE A 150 4.75 -3.82 -15.26
CA PHE A 150 3.99 -2.82 -14.53
C PHE A 150 2.50 -3.19 -14.39
N TRP A 151 1.83 -3.50 -15.48
CA TRP A 151 0.39 -3.80 -15.50
C TRP A 151 0.04 -5.12 -14.83
N GLY A 152 0.85 -6.17 -15.05
CA GLY A 152 0.63 -7.47 -14.41
C GLY A 152 0.69 -7.37 -12.88
N VAL A 153 1.69 -6.65 -12.35
CA VAL A 153 1.82 -6.41 -10.91
C VAL A 153 0.70 -5.52 -10.37
N THR A 154 0.39 -4.41 -11.06
CA THR A 154 -0.67 -3.48 -10.63
C THR A 154 -2.02 -4.17 -10.52
N ILE A 155 -2.41 -4.93 -11.55
CA ILE A 155 -3.68 -5.67 -11.55
C ILE A 155 -3.65 -6.79 -10.51
N GLY A 156 -2.52 -7.52 -10.40
CA GLY A 156 -2.35 -8.55 -9.39
C GLY A 156 -2.55 -8.03 -7.97
N VAL A 157 -1.92 -6.90 -7.63
CA VAL A 157 -2.10 -6.25 -6.33
C VAL A 157 -3.55 -5.76 -6.13
N ALA A 158 -4.14 -5.10 -7.14
CA ALA A 158 -5.52 -4.61 -7.05
C ALA A 158 -6.52 -5.74 -6.78
N LEU A 159 -6.38 -6.87 -7.48
CA LEU A 159 -7.27 -8.03 -7.36
C LEU A 159 -7.07 -8.84 -6.08
N THR A 160 -5.95 -8.69 -5.40
CA THR A 160 -5.68 -9.46 -4.18
C THR A 160 -5.93 -8.68 -2.88
N HIS A 161 -6.01 -7.34 -2.93
CA HIS A 161 -6.15 -6.52 -1.72
C HIS A 161 -7.58 -6.11 -1.38
N TRP A 162 -8.52 -6.14 -2.33
CA TRP A 162 -9.91 -5.72 -2.10
C TRP A 162 -10.66 -6.54 -1.03
N PRO A 163 -10.41 -7.88 -0.80
CA PRO A 163 -11.26 -8.67 0.09
C PRO A 163 -11.22 -8.18 1.54
N SER A 164 -10.03 -7.84 2.05
CA SER A 164 -9.86 -7.33 3.41
C SER A 164 -10.58 -6.00 3.60
N LEU A 165 -10.47 -5.09 2.62
CA LEU A 165 -11.13 -3.79 2.66
C LEU A 165 -12.64 -3.92 2.51
N ALA A 166 -13.12 -4.79 1.62
CA ALA A 166 -14.55 -5.05 1.43
C ALA A 166 -15.22 -5.58 2.71
N ARG A 167 -14.53 -6.45 3.45
CA ARG A 167 -15.03 -6.96 4.73
C ARG A 167 -15.22 -5.85 5.76
N ILE A 168 -14.26 -4.93 5.87
CA ILE A 168 -14.33 -3.80 6.79
C ILE A 168 -15.45 -2.84 6.38
N LEU A 169 -15.49 -2.43 5.11
CA LEU A 169 -16.50 -1.52 4.59
C LEU A 169 -17.92 -2.08 4.74
N ARG A 170 -18.11 -3.38 4.46
CA ARG A 170 -19.41 -4.05 4.67
C ARG A 170 -19.86 -3.94 6.12
N ALA A 171 -18.96 -4.20 7.09
CA ALA A 171 -19.29 -4.11 8.51
C ALA A 171 -19.69 -2.69 8.92
N GLU A 172 -18.98 -1.67 8.43
CA GLU A 172 -19.29 -0.24 8.68
C GLU A 172 -20.64 0.16 8.07
N ILE A 173 -20.92 -0.23 6.83
CA ILE A 173 -22.19 0.09 6.17
C ILE A 173 -23.37 -0.51 6.95
N LEU A 174 -23.25 -1.76 7.40
CA LEU A 174 -24.30 -2.44 8.17
C LEU A 174 -24.53 -1.82 9.58
N GLN A 175 -23.52 -1.14 10.14
CA GLN A 175 -23.68 -0.40 11.40
C GLN A 175 -24.39 0.95 11.21
N CYS A 176 -24.33 1.51 10.00
CA CYS A 176 -24.93 2.80 9.69
C CYS A 176 -26.34 2.69 9.08
N ALA A 177 -26.77 1.49 8.67
CA ALA A 177 -28.08 1.22 8.03
C ALA A 177 -29.11 0.78 9.05
#